data_7cb78a28d6f23e728625f49e81c585c7
#
_entry.id   7cb78a28d6f23e728625f49e81c585c7
#
_cell.length_a   1.000
_cell.length_b   1.000
_cell.length_c   1.000
_cell.angle_alpha   90.00
_cell.angle_beta   90.00
_cell.angle_gamma   90.00
#
_symmetry.space_group_name_H-M   'P 1'
#
loop_
_entity.id
_entity.type
_entity.pdbx_description
1 polymer ?
#
loop_
_entity_poly.entity_id
_entity_poly.type
_entity_poly.pdbx_seq_one_letter_code
_entity_poly.pdbx_strand_id
1 'polypeptide(L)'
;MPDLETKAVLVPAELVAGDHFKVSTEWGATFTIAVPEGSTGGDIIAVDLPTFESVASEIDLLEGVRVFVDELTSSRAIERFLHEHAGAFGEAPVTDGEFPLHYTAIHAEYVALVESLLEEFLAAQGLDSHTFVQLVQRSGSDSRSRLLRAIDSMSDFEQFVRLMRDEATEATGSVDADATAEPAPTDAGSPASEPATAVPVA
;
A
#
# COMPACT_ATOMS: atom_id res chain seq x y z
N MET A 1 7.39 12.04 22.60
CA MET A 1 7.65 11.12 23.72
C MET A 1 6.31 10.75 24.30
N PRO A 2 6.01 9.47 24.50
CA PRO A 2 4.76 9.11 25.14
C PRO A 2 4.71 9.68 26.56
N ASP A 3 3.58 10.25 26.92
CA ASP A 3 3.37 10.66 28.30
C ASP A 3 3.26 9.42 29.18
N LEU A 4 4.12 9.35 30.20
CA LEU A 4 4.19 8.24 31.13
C LEU A 4 3.63 8.66 32.49
N GLU A 5 2.86 7.79 33.10
CA GLU A 5 2.39 7.93 34.46
C GLU A 5 3.06 6.89 35.34
N THR A 6 3.72 7.33 36.41
CA THR A 6 4.34 6.42 37.36
C THR A 6 3.28 5.86 38.32
N LYS A 7 3.07 4.55 38.31
CA LYS A 7 2.16 3.84 39.23
C LYS A 7 2.92 2.96 40.20
N ALA A 8 2.47 2.94 41.42
CA ALA A 8 2.94 1.99 42.45
C ALA A 8 2.23 0.66 42.23
N VAL A 9 2.99 -0.41 42.03
CA VAL A 9 2.47 -1.75 41.74
C VAL A 9 3.05 -2.74 42.70
N LEU A 10 2.20 -3.59 43.28
CA LEU A 10 2.62 -4.67 44.19
C LEU A 10 3.12 -5.87 43.37
N VAL A 11 4.34 -6.30 43.61
CA VAL A 11 4.91 -7.51 43.00
C VAL A 11 4.21 -8.75 43.61
N PRO A 12 3.67 -9.67 42.80
CA PRO A 12 3.09 -10.92 43.31
C PRO A 12 4.09 -11.69 44.16
N ALA A 13 3.61 -12.27 45.27
CA ALA A 13 4.44 -12.85 46.34
C ALA A 13 5.37 -13.99 45.87
N GLU A 14 5.07 -14.61 44.73
CA GLU A 14 5.78 -15.79 44.21
C GLU A 14 6.91 -15.42 43.24
N LEU A 15 7.04 -14.12 42.89
CA LEU A 15 7.97 -13.66 41.84
C LEU A 15 9.28 -13.13 42.46
N VAL A 16 10.34 -13.34 41.71
CA VAL A 16 11.69 -12.86 42.03
C VAL A 16 12.21 -11.94 40.92
N ALA A 17 13.32 -11.25 41.21
CA ALA A 17 13.95 -10.37 40.23
C ALA A 17 14.18 -11.07 38.88
N GLY A 18 13.78 -10.42 37.78
CA GLY A 18 13.82 -10.94 36.41
C GLY A 18 12.56 -11.67 35.95
N ASP A 19 11.66 -12.04 36.85
CA ASP A 19 10.37 -12.59 36.44
C ASP A 19 9.46 -11.53 35.84
N HIS A 20 8.44 -11.97 35.09
CA HIS A 20 7.51 -11.07 34.43
C HIS A 20 6.08 -11.28 34.99
N PHE A 21 5.36 -10.19 35.19
CA PHE A 21 3.96 -10.23 35.57
C PHE A 21 3.13 -9.19 34.82
N LYS A 22 1.82 -9.37 34.85
CA LYS A 22 0.87 -8.52 34.13
C LYS A 22 0.26 -7.48 35.07
N VAL A 23 0.27 -6.23 34.62
CA VAL A 23 -0.36 -5.09 35.28
C VAL A 23 -1.47 -4.57 34.39
N SER A 24 -2.69 -4.49 34.90
CA SER A 24 -3.82 -3.92 34.18
C SER A 24 -4.03 -2.45 34.58
N THR A 25 -4.27 -1.62 33.61
CA THR A 25 -4.64 -0.21 33.82
C THR A 25 -6.15 -0.06 34.05
N GLU A 26 -6.56 1.09 34.55
CA GLU A 26 -7.98 1.41 34.78
C GLU A 26 -8.80 1.48 33.49
N TRP A 27 -8.12 1.76 32.34
CA TRP A 27 -8.72 1.81 31.02
C TRP A 27 -8.63 0.48 30.24
N GLY A 28 -8.24 -0.63 30.93
CA GLY A 28 -8.37 -1.99 30.41
C GLY A 28 -7.16 -2.55 29.65
N ALA A 29 -6.08 -1.79 29.46
CA ALA A 29 -4.87 -2.34 28.88
C ALA A 29 -4.08 -3.17 29.89
N THR A 30 -3.32 -4.15 29.39
CA THR A 30 -2.48 -5.02 30.21
C THR A 30 -1.04 -4.94 29.71
N PHE A 31 -0.13 -4.58 30.60
CA PHE A 31 1.30 -4.48 30.34
C PHE A 31 2.05 -5.61 31.03
N THR A 32 3.07 -6.14 30.38
CA THR A 32 3.98 -7.12 30.97
C THR A 32 5.20 -6.40 31.52
N ILE A 33 5.47 -6.53 32.81
CA ILE A 33 6.52 -5.83 33.54
C ILE A 33 7.49 -6.84 34.11
N ALA A 34 8.79 -6.58 34.00
CA ALA A 34 9.81 -7.36 34.66
C ALA A 34 10.01 -6.87 36.09
N VAL A 35 10.18 -7.78 37.01
CA VAL A 35 10.54 -7.48 38.42
C VAL A 35 11.97 -6.93 38.44
N PRO A 36 12.21 -5.69 38.94
CA PRO A 36 13.54 -5.10 38.97
C PRO A 36 14.52 -5.89 39.85
N GLU A 37 15.80 -5.76 39.56
CA GLU A 37 16.86 -6.30 40.41
C GLU A 37 16.77 -5.69 41.83
N GLY A 38 16.82 -6.55 42.81
CA GLY A 38 16.72 -6.16 44.22
C GLY A 38 15.30 -6.09 44.79
N SER A 39 14.29 -6.36 43.96
CA SER A 39 12.88 -6.49 44.42
C SER A 39 12.47 -7.95 44.48
N THR A 40 11.57 -8.25 45.42
CA THR A 40 11.02 -9.58 45.64
C THR A 40 9.50 -9.53 45.74
N GLY A 41 8.86 -10.70 45.73
CA GLY A 41 7.40 -10.80 45.93
C GLY A 41 6.95 -10.10 47.21
N GLY A 42 5.91 -9.29 47.10
CA GLY A 42 5.38 -8.47 48.19
C GLY A 42 5.92 -7.03 48.23
N ASP A 43 6.96 -6.70 47.47
CA ASP A 43 7.46 -5.34 47.36
C ASP A 43 6.56 -4.46 46.49
N ILE A 44 6.55 -3.15 46.77
CA ILE A 44 5.89 -2.14 45.93
C ILE A 44 6.95 -1.50 45.04
N ILE A 45 6.78 -1.62 43.76
CA ILE A 45 7.67 -1.03 42.76
C ILE A 45 6.99 0.13 42.04
N ALA A 46 7.75 1.13 41.67
CA ALA A 46 7.30 2.22 40.80
C ALA A 46 7.46 1.81 39.32
N VAL A 47 6.41 1.90 38.55
CA VAL A 47 6.40 1.49 37.15
C VAL A 47 5.84 2.64 36.31
N ASP A 48 6.58 3.00 35.29
CA ASP A 48 6.13 3.98 34.30
C ASP A 48 5.28 3.30 33.24
N LEU A 49 4.01 3.65 33.21
CA LEU A 49 3.03 3.13 32.26
C LEU A 49 2.59 4.25 31.32
N PRO A 50 2.35 3.96 30.02
CA PRO A 50 1.81 4.98 29.12
C PRO A 50 0.41 5.40 29.56
N THR A 51 0.10 6.68 29.42
CA THR A 51 -1.24 7.20 29.68
C THR A 51 -2.23 6.75 28.58
N PHE A 52 -3.53 6.79 28.89
CA PHE A 52 -4.57 6.51 27.90
C PHE A 52 -4.45 7.42 26.66
N GLU A 53 -4.24 8.71 26.87
CA GLU A 53 -4.12 9.71 25.79
C GLU A 53 -2.91 9.40 24.89
N SER A 54 -1.79 8.98 25.49
CA SER A 54 -0.59 8.58 24.75
C SER A 54 -0.84 7.37 23.85
N VAL A 55 -1.53 6.35 24.36
CA VAL A 55 -1.84 5.13 23.59
C VAL A 55 -2.91 5.40 22.53
N ALA A 56 -3.93 6.18 22.85
CA ALA A 56 -4.96 6.57 21.90
C ALA A 56 -4.36 7.36 20.72
N SER A 57 -3.49 8.32 21.02
CA SER A 57 -2.77 9.10 20.00
C SER A 57 -1.87 8.22 19.12
N GLU A 58 -1.20 7.21 19.69
CA GLU A 58 -0.39 6.27 18.91
C GLU A 58 -1.26 5.39 18.00
N ILE A 59 -2.43 4.95 18.47
CA ILE A 59 -3.39 4.18 17.67
C ILE A 59 -3.90 5.01 16.49
N ASP A 60 -4.26 6.27 16.73
CA ASP A 60 -4.73 7.19 15.69
C ASP A 60 -3.65 7.45 14.64
N LEU A 61 -2.39 7.62 15.07
CA LEU A 61 -1.26 7.78 14.16
C LEU A 61 -0.97 6.53 13.34
N LEU A 62 -1.05 5.33 13.95
CA LEU A 62 -0.89 4.07 13.23
C LEU A 62 -1.99 3.87 12.18
N GLU A 63 -3.22 4.20 12.52
CA GLU A 63 -4.33 4.16 11.57
C GLU A 63 -4.14 5.20 10.46
N GLY A 64 -3.71 6.42 10.79
CA GLY A 64 -3.36 7.45 9.80
C GLY A 64 -2.28 7.00 8.84
N VAL A 65 -1.22 6.36 9.34
CA VAL A 65 -0.16 5.78 8.48
C VAL A 65 -0.71 4.69 7.58
N ARG A 66 -1.58 3.82 8.09
CA ARG A 66 -2.20 2.76 7.30
C ARG A 66 -3.05 3.32 6.17
N VAL A 67 -3.90 4.28 6.48
CA VAL A 67 -4.73 4.97 5.48
C VAL A 67 -3.86 5.66 4.44
N PHE A 68 -2.82 6.38 4.85
CA PHE A 68 -1.89 7.03 3.93
C PHE A 68 -1.20 6.04 2.98
N VAL A 69 -0.73 4.89 3.48
CA VAL A 69 -0.10 3.86 2.63
C VAL A 69 -1.11 3.29 1.63
N ASP A 70 -2.35 3.07 2.05
CA ASP A 70 -3.42 2.62 1.16
C ASP A 70 -3.77 3.70 0.12
N GLU A 71 -3.83 4.96 0.53
CA GLU A 71 -4.06 6.10 -0.36
C GLU A 71 -2.88 6.35 -1.31
N LEU A 72 -1.65 6.20 -0.85
CA LEU A 72 -0.45 6.35 -1.69
C LEU A 72 -0.45 5.33 -2.83
N THR A 73 -0.78 4.07 -2.52
CA THR A 73 -0.78 2.98 -3.50
C THR A 73 -1.98 3.00 -4.44
N SER A 74 -3.08 3.64 -4.05
CA SER A 74 -4.29 3.88 -4.85
C SER A 74 -4.52 5.37 -5.16
N SER A 75 -3.46 6.18 -5.06
CA SER A 75 -3.54 7.61 -5.34
C SER A 75 -3.85 7.86 -6.80
N ARG A 76 -4.92 8.60 -7.05
CA ARG A 76 -5.24 9.06 -8.40
C ARG A 76 -4.10 9.86 -9.05
N ALA A 77 -3.24 10.47 -8.26
CA ALA A 77 -2.08 11.19 -8.76
C ALA A 77 -1.03 10.23 -9.32
N ILE A 78 -0.74 9.15 -8.59
CA ILE A 78 0.19 8.10 -9.02
C ILE A 78 -0.43 7.31 -10.17
N GLU A 79 -1.67 6.86 -10.08
CA GLU A 79 -2.36 6.15 -11.16
C GLU A 79 -2.36 6.97 -12.46
N ARG A 80 -2.68 8.27 -12.36
CA ARG A 80 -2.65 9.16 -13.51
C ARG A 80 -1.25 9.28 -14.10
N PHE A 81 -0.25 9.46 -13.22
CA PHE A 81 1.15 9.56 -13.66
C PHE A 81 1.58 8.29 -14.39
N LEU A 82 1.32 7.11 -13.82
CA LEU A 82 1.65 5.82 -14.43
C LEU A 82 0.95 5.68 -15.81
N HIS A 83 -0.34 5.95 -15.84
CA HIS A 83 -1.12 5.87 -17.09
C HIS A 83 -0.66 6.84 -18.17
N GLU A 84 -0.35 8.09 -17.82
CA GLU A 84 0.14 9.11 -18.76
C GLU A 84 1.49 8.75 -19.37
N HIS A 85 2.35 8.09 -18.60
CA HIS A 85 3.72 7.76 -19.03
C HIS A 85 3.91 6.30 -19.47
N ALA A 86 2.97 5.40 -19.20
CA ALA A 86 3.08 3.97 -19.52
C ALA A 86 3.39 3.70 -21.01
N GLY A 87 2.77 4.46 -21.92
CA GLY A 87 2.99 4.33 -23.37
C GLY A 87 4.46 4.47 -23.79
N ALA A 88 5.26 5.25 -23.05
CA ALA A 88 6.67 5.42 -23.35
C ALA A 88 7.51 4.16 -23.07
N PHE A 89 7.00 3.22 -22.26
CA PHE A 89 7.72 2.02 -21.81
C PHE A 89 7.35 0.75 -22.59
N GLY A 90 6.33 0.82 -23.45
CA GLY A 90 5.82 -0.33 -24.21
C GLY A 90 6.69 -0.72 -25.43
N GLU A 91 7.45 0.21 -25.99
CA GLU A 91 8.06 0.05 -27.33
C GLU A 91 9.55 -0.30 -27.36
N ALA A 92 10.29 -0.18 -26.27
CA ALA A 92 11.73 -0.34 -26.31
C ALA A 92 12.20 -1.72 -25.84
N PRO A 93 12.76 -2.56 -26.73
CA PRO A 93 13.50 -3.73 -26.28
C PRO A 93 14.74 -3.23 -25.52
N VAL A 94 14.87 -3.65 -24.25
CA VAL A 94 16.09 -3.44 -23.49
C VAL A 94 17.16 -4.33 -24.11
N THR A 95 18.07 -3.72 -24.84
CA THR A 95 19.25 -4.41 -25.38
C THR A 95 20.39 -4.12 -24.42
N ASP A 96 20.99 -5.17 -23.85
CA ASP A 96 22.18 -5.09 -22.99
C ASP A 96 22.09 -4.23 -21.70
N GLY A 97 20.88 -4.06 -21.12
CA GLY A 97 20.72 -3.30 -19.88
C GLY A 97 20.76 -1.78 -20.06
N GLU A 98 20.79 -1.28 -21.29
CA GLU A 98 20.70 0.15 -21.59
C GLU A 98 19.24 0.59 -21.71
N PHE A 99 18.86 1.55 -20.89
CA PHE A 99 17.54 2.17 -20.93
C PHE A 99 17.58 3.51 -21.66
N PRO A 100 16.51 3.86 -22.39
CA PRO A 100 16.39 5.19 -23.00
C PRO A 100 16.50 6.31 -21.97
N LEU A 101 17.21 7.39 -22.29
CA LEU A 101 17.42 8.53 -21.38
C LEU A 101 16.11 9.16 -20.86
N HIS A 102 15.05 9.13 -21.67
CA HIS A 102 13.77 9.69 -21.23
C HIS A 102 13.13 8.89 -20.08
N TYR A 103 13.46 7.60 -19.91
CA TYR A 103 13.01 6.82 -18.73
C TYR A 103 13.56 7.39 -17.43
N THR A 104 14.81 7.85 -17.45
CA THR A 104 15.42 8.47 -16.26
C THR A 104 14.73 9.80 -15.91
N ALA A 105 14.32 10.57 -16.90
CA ALA A 105 13.57 11.81 -16.65
C ALA A 105 12.20 11.52 -16.03
N ILE A 106 11.46 10.56 -16.58
CA ILE A 106 10.14 10.15 -16.04
C ILE A 106 10.30 9.57 -14.63
N HIS A 107 11.36 8.78 -14.38
CA HIS A 107 11.64 8.29 -13.02
C HIS A 107 11.88 9.42 -12.02
N ALA A 108 12.65 10.44 -12.40
CA ALA A 108 12.88 11.60 -11.53
C ALA A 108 11.58 12.36 -11.21
N GLU A 109 10.66 12.48 -12.17
CA GLU A 109 9.34 13.07 -11.94
C GLU A 109 8.46 12.21 -11.01
N TYR A 110 8.52 10.88 -11.16
CA TYR A 110 7.85 9.93 -10.26
C TYR A 110 8.35 10.04 -8.83
N VAL A 111 9.67 10.08 -8.64
CA VAL A 111 10.30 10.24 -7.31
C VAL A 111 9.82 11.54 -6.67
N ALA A 112 9.88 12.66 -7.40
CA ALA A 112 9.42 13.96 -6.89
C ALA A 112 7.94 13.96 -6.51
N LEU A 113 7.09 13.27 -7.27
CA LEU A 113 5.67 13.13 -6.97
C LEU A 113 5.46 12.38 -5.65
N VAL A 114 6.10 11.22 -5.46
CA VAL A 114 5.94 10.40 -4.26
C VAL A 114 6.52 11.10 -3.03
N GLU A 115 7.69 11.76 -3.18
CA GLU A 115 8.29 12.58 -2.12
C GLU A 115 7.35 13.71 -1.68
N SER A 116 6.74 14.41 -2.62
CA SER A 116 5.79 15.49 -2.31
C SER A 116 4.57 14.99 -1.54
N LEU A 117 4.01 13.85 -1.91
CA LEU A 117 2.88 13.24 -1.21
C LEU A 117 3.26 12.81 0.22
N LEU A 118 4.46 12.27 0.39
CA LEU A 118 4.98 11.88 1.70
C LEU A 118 5.23 13.09 2.59
N GLU A 119 5.86 14.13 2.07
CA GLU A 119 6.12 15.37 2.80
C GLU A 119 4.82 16.06 3.24
N GLU A 120 3.81 16.09 2.37
CA GLU A 120 2.50 16.64 2.70
C GLU A 120 1.84 15.86 3.85
N PHE A 121 1.88 14.55 3.81
CA PHE A 121 1.36 13.70 4.88
C PHE A 121 2.11 13.93 6.20
N LEU A 122 3.46 13.90 6.19
CA LEU A 122 4.27 14.12 7.38
C LEU A 122 3.99 15.49 8.01
N ALA A 123 3.91 16.53 7.19
CA ALA A 123 3.58 17.89 7.66
C ALA A 123 2.17 17.96 8.26
N ALA A 124 1.17 17.34 7.63
CA ALA A 124 -0.21 17.32 8.12
C ALA A 124 -0.34 16.60 9.47
N GLN A 125 0.44 15.56 9.70
CA GLN A 125 0.46 14.79 10.95
C GLN A 125 1.43 15.35 12.00
N GLY A 126 2.27 16.31 11.64
CA GLY A 126 3.33 16.83 12.52
C GLY A 126 4.39 15.77 12.84
N LEU A 127 4.61 14.81 11.94
CA LEU A 127 5.55 13.71 12.11
C LEU A 127 6.90 14.03 11.47
N ASP A 128 7.96 13.59 12.13
CA ASP A 128 9.28 13.49 11.50
C ASP A 128 9.46 12.14 10.80
N SER A 129 10.39 12.07 9.85
CA SER A 129 10.65 10.87 9.04
C SER A 129 11.04 9.65 9.88
N HIS A 130 11.76 9.85 11.01
CA HIS A 130 12.17 8.76 11.88
C HIS A 130 10.96 8.12 12.59
N THR A 131 10.10 8.96 13.17
CA THR A 131 8.85 8.52 13.81
C THR A 131 7.95 7.81 12.81
N PHE A 132 7.83 8.34 11.59
CA PHE A 132 7.07 7.70 10.52
C PHE A 132 7.57 6.28 10.20
N VAL A 133 8.88 6.10 10.03
CA VAL A 133 9.47 4.77 9.78
C VAL A 133 9.17 3.80 10.91
N GLN A 134 9.24 4.23 12.16
CA GLN A 134 8.87 3.39 13.31
C GLN A 134 7.39 3.00 13.29
N LEU A 135 6.50 3.92 12.98
CA LEU A 135 5.05 3.65 12.86
C LEU A 135 4.77 2.66 11.73
N VAL A 136 5.41 2.82 10.57
CA VAL A 136 5.29 1.88 9.45
C VAL A 136 5.76 0.47 9.85
N GLN A 137 6.85 0.35 10.59
CA GLN A 137 7.32 -0.96 11.07
C GLN A 137 6.31 -1.63 12.01
N ARG A 138 5.48 -0.87 12.71
CA ARG A 138 4.45 -1.33 13.66
C ARG A 138 3.07 -1.51 13.02
N SER A 139 2.79 -0.89 11.88
CA SER A 139 1.48 -0.86 11.22
C SER A 139 1.02 -2.18 10.58
N GLY A 140 1.82 -3.23 10.66
CA GLY A 140 1.49 -4.55 10.12
C GLY A 140 2.21 -4.89 8.81
N SER A 141 2.17 -6.17 8.44
CA SER A 141 2.95 -6.69 7.33
C SER A 141 2.51 -6.15 5.96
N ASP A 142 1.21 -5.97 5.76
CA ASP A 142 0.66 -5.59 4.45
C ASP A 142 0.94 -4.13 4.11
N SER A 143 0.66 -3.21 5.03
CA SER A 143 0.96 -1.78 4.84
C SER A 143 2.46 -1.55 4.66
N ARG A 144 3.28 -2.21 5.47
CA ARG A 144 4.74 -2.18 5.32
C ARG A 144 5.20 -2.69 3.96
N SER A 145 4.66 -3.81 3.48
CA SER A 145 5.03 -4.40 2.19
C SER A 145 4.63 -3.51 1.01
N ARG A 146 3.51 -2.79 1.12
CA ARG A 146 3.07 -1.84 0.08
C ARG A 146 3.96 -0.60 0.06
N LEU A 147 4.25 -0.02 1.22
CA LEU A 147 5.15 1.13 1.31
C LEU A 147 6.56 0.78 0.85
N LEU A 148 7.10 -0.38 1.23
CA LEU A 148 8.41 -0.82 0.78
C LEU A 148 8.46 -0.95 -0.75
N ARG A 149 7.43 -1.50 -1.39
CA ARG A 149 7.35 -1.56 -2.86
C ARG A 149 7.35 -0.17 -3.50
N ALA A 150 6.62 0.79 -2.92
CA ALA A 150 6.63 2.17 -3.40
C ALA A 150 8.03 2.80 -3.24
N ILE A 151 8.68 2.62 -2.09
CA ILE A 151 10.04 3.10 -1.84
C ILE A 151 11.06 2.40 -2.75
N ASP A 152 10.93 1.09 -2.95
CA ASP A 152 11.81 0.32 -3.84
C ASP A 152 11.71 0.84 -5.28
N SER A 153 10.50 1.14 -5.77
CA SER A 153 10.31 1.72 -7.11
C SER A 153 10.84 3.15 -7.25
N MET A 154 10.96 3.90 -6.14
CA MET A 154 11.64 5.22 -6.14
C MET A 154 13.16 5.07 -6.17
N SER A 155 13.68 4.10 -5.42
CA SER A 155 15.13 3.94 -5.20
C SER A 155 15.80 3.07 -6.25
N ASP A 156 15.05 2.13 -6.86
CA ASP A 156 15.53 1.17 -7.85
C ASP A 156 14.86 1.46 -9.20
N PHE A 157 15.66 2.00 -10.11
CA PHE A 157 15.22 2.34 -11.46
C PHE A 157 14.69 1.11 -12.25
N GLU A 158 15.25 -0.08 -12.04
CA GLU A 158 14.77 -1.29 -12.71
C GLU A 158 13.38 -1.70 -12.21
N GLN A 159 13.11 -1.54 -10.91
CA GLN A 159 11.79 -1.77 -10.33
C GLN A 159 10.76 -0.77 -10.88
N PHE A 160 11.14 0.49 -11.01
CA PHE A 160 10.29 1.49 -11.65
C PHE A 160 9.97 1.13 -13.10
N VAL A 161 10.97 0.72 -13.90
CA VAL A 161 10.75 0.30 -15.28
C VAL A 161 9.81 -0.91 -15.37
N ARG A 162 9.91 -1.85 -14.44
CA ARG A 162 8.97 -2.99 -14.36
C ARG A 162 7.55 -2.51 -14.08
N LEU A 163 7.37 -1.65 -13.08
CA LEU A 163 6.07 -1.05 -12.75
C LEU A 163 5.43 -0.39 -13.96
N MET A 164 6.19 0.43 -14.70
CA MET A 164 5.72 1.12 -15.89
C MET A 164 5.34 0.19 -17.04
N ARG A 165 6.04 -0.94 -17.18
CA ARG A 165 5.74 -1.95 -18.21
C ARG A 165 4.50 -2.77 -17.86
N ASP A 166 4.31 -3.09 -16.61
CA ASP A 166 3.11 -3.77 -16.15
C ASP A 166 1.88 -2.91 -16.44
N GLU A 167 1.94 -1.62 -16.13
CA GLU A 167 0.89 -0.64 -16.46
C GLU A 167 0.64 -0.52 -17.98
N ALA A 168 1.71 -0.46 -18.78
CA ALA A 168 1.59 -0.38 -20.25
C ALA A 168 0.90 -1.64 -20.81
N THR A 169 1.14 -2.80 -20.23
CA THR A 169 0.54 -4.06 -20.66
C THR A 169 -0.95 -4.11 -20.28
N GLU A 170 -1.31 -3.65 -19.10
CA GLU A 170 -2.71 -3.57 -18.66
C GLU A 170 -3.51 -2.58 -19.52
N ALA A 171 -2.93 -1.42 -19.84
CA ALA A 171 -3.55 -0.44 -20.71
C ALA A 171 -3.81 -0.97 -22.13
N THR A 172 -2.90 -1.80 -22.67
CA THR A 172 -3.04 -2.39 -24.00
C THR A 172 -4.03 -3.55 -24.02
N GLY A 173 -4.05 -4.38 -22.99
CA GLY A 173 -4.97 -5.52 -22.86
C GLY A 173 -6.44 -5.13 -22.69
N SER A 174 -6.72 -3.92 -22.19
CA SER A 174 -8.08 -3.39 -22.04
C SER A 174 -8.70 -2.95 -23.38
N VAL A 175 -7.92 -2.72 -24.41
CA VAL A 175 -8.42 -2.24 -25.71
C VAL A 175 -8.91 -3.39 -26.59
N ASP A 176 -8.35 -4.59 -26.44
CA ASP A 176 -8.73 -5.75 -27.26
C ASP A 176 -10.05 -6.42 -26.80
N ALA A 177 -10.55 -6.10 -25.61
CA ALA A 177 -11.81 -6.67 -25.12
C ALA A 177 -13.06 -6.01 -25.71
N ASP A 178 -12.95 -4.79 -26.25
CA ASP A 178 -14.09 -4.06 -26.85
C ASP A 178 -14.18 -4.17 -28.39
N ALA A 179 -13.22 -4.84 -29.02
CA ALA A 179 -13.18 -5.00 -30.48
C ALA A 179 -13.88 -6.26 -30.99
N THR A 180 -14.53 -7.04 -30.11
CA THR A 180 -15.38 -8.17 -30.52
C THR A 180 -16.84 -7.75 -30.59
N ALA A 181 -17.12 -6.64 -31.28
CA ALA A 181 -18.45 -6.36 -31.79
C ALA A 181 -18.69 -7.27 -32.99
N GLU A 182 -19.50 -8.25 -32.78
CA GLU A 182 -20.06 -9.20 -33.73
C GLU A 182 -20.51 -8.49 -35.01
N PRO A 183 -20.07 -8.93 -36.22
CA PRO A 183 -20.65 -8.42 -37.45
C PRO A 183 -22.07 -8.94 -37.54
N ALA A 184 -23.02 -8.02 -37.60
CA ALA A 184 -24.41 -8.30 -37.85
C ALA A 184 -24.59 -9.23 -39.08
N PRO A 185 -25.50 -10.22 -39.03
CA PRO A 185 -25.77 -11.09 -40.16
C PRO A 185 -26.35 -10.26 -41.29
N THR A 186 -25.66 -10.19 -42.38
CA THR A 186 -26.15 -9.64 -43.62
C THR A 186 -27.23 -10.58 -44.17
N ASP A 187 -28.46 -10.18 -44.02
CA ASP A 187 -29.63 -10.77 -44.70
C ASP A 187 -29.47 -10.55 -46.21
N ALA A 188 -28.99 -11.59 -46.87
CA ALA A 188 -28.96 -11.63 -48.33
C ALA A 188 -30.27 -12.21 -48.80
N GLY A 189 -31.17 -11.32 -49.12
CA GLY A 189 -32.43 -11.61 -49.73
C GLY A 189 -32.32 -12.51 -50.95
N SER A 190 -33.07 -13.54 -50.92
CA SER A 190 -33.42 -14.37 -52.07
C SER A 190 -34.24 -13.61 -53.06
N PRO A 191 -33.99 -13.70 -54.34
CA PRO A 191 -35.05 -13.54 -55.33
C PRO A 191 -35.48 -14.88 -55.89
N ALA A 192 -36.69 -15.20 -55.61
CA ALA A 192 -37.47 -16.12 -56.39
C ALA A 192 -37.69 -15.54 -57.78
N SER A 193 -37.62 -16.39 -58.78
CA SER A 193 -38.43 -16.26 -59.96
C SER A 193 -38.29 -17.50 -60.77
N GLU A 194 -39.28 -18.27 -60.66
CA GLU A 194 -39.72 -19.19 -61.73
C GLU A 194 -40.50 -18.48 -62.76
N PRO A 195 -40.47 -18.93 -63.97
CA PRO A 195 -41.77 -19.21 -64.59
C PRO A 195 -41.86 -20.61 -65.15
N ALA A 196 -43.00 -21.16 -64.88
CA ALA A 196 -43.56 -22.31 -65.55
C ALA A 196 -43.73 -22.07 -67.02
N THR A 197 -43.47 -23.12 -67.75
CA THR A 197 -44.05 -23.23 -69.08
C THR A 197 -44.60 -24.61 -69.29
N ALA A 198 -45.86 -24.63 -69.47
CA ALA A 198 -46.65 -25.73 -69.85
C ALA A 198 -46.40 -26.14 -71.31
N VAL A 199 -46.62 -27.38 -71.63
CA VAL A 199 -46.88 -27.85 -72.90
C VAL A 199 -47.71 -29.02 -73.12
N PRO A 200 -48.50 -29.04 -74.09
CA PRO A 200 -49.52 -30.04 -74.14
C PRO A 200 -49.21 -31.15 -75.16
N VAL A 201 -50.10 -32.18 -75.17
CA VAL A 201 -50.66 -32.92 -76.28
C VAL A 201 -49.87 -34.13 -76.77
N ALA A 202 -50.42 -35.16 -76.75
CA ALA A 202 -51.33 -35.87 -77.66
C ALA A 202 -51.66 -37.21 -77.09
#